data_0179d6123fd44a0d5013249c949237ed
#
_entry.id   0179d6123fd44a0d5013249c949237ed
#
_cell.length_a   1.000
_cell.length_b   1.000
_cell.length_c   1.000
_cell.angle_alpha   90.00
_cell.angle_beta   90.00
_cell.angle_gamma   90.00
#
_symmetry.space_group_name_H-M   'P 1'
#
loop_
_entity.id
_entity.type
_entity.pdbx_description
1 polymer ?
#
loop_
_entity_poly.entity_id
_entity_poly.type
_entity_poly.pdbx_seq_one_letter_code
_entity_poly.pdbx_strand_id
1 'polypeptide(L)' 'MNPILVVALICASSVQAPDCTRETALDVVTGPAHTLQECLIQGPVLAANAGLGGGKDSYVKTRCEPRR' A
#
# COMPACT_ATOMS: atom_id res chain seq x y z
N MET A 1 -15.96 16.72 1.75
CA MET A 1 -14.78 16.26 1.04
C MET A 1 -14.54 14.78 1.30
N ASN A 2 -14.31 14.03 0.26
CA ASN A 2 -14.11 12.59 0.42
C ASN A 2 -12.65 12.29 0.65
N PRO A 3 -12.29 11.68 1.76
CA PRO A 3 -10.91 11.29 1.96
C PRO A 3 -10.49 10.22 0.95
N ILE A 4 -9.20 10.06 0.81
CA ILE A 4 -8.61 9.05 -0.04
C ILE A 4 -8.24 7.87 0.85
N LEU A 5 -8.52 6.67 0.37
CA LEU A 5 -8.09 5.46 1.04
C LEU A 5 -6.71 5.08 0.53
N VAL A 6 -5.76 5.01 1.44
CA VAL A 6 -4.41 4.53 1.14
C VAL A 6 -4.43 3.02 1.29
N VAL A 7 -4.00 2.33 0.26
CA VAL A 7 -3.88 0.87 0.29
C VAL A 7 -2.42 0.52 0.04
N ALA A 8 -1.76 -0.02 1.04
CA ALA A 8 -0.39 -0.48 0.92
C ALA A 8 -0.41 -1.99 0.73
N LEU A 9 0.02 -2.44 -0.43
CA LEU A 9 0.05 -3.86 -0.79
C LEU A 9 1.48 -4.35 -0.63
N ILE A 10 1.66 -5.37 0.17
CA ILE A 10 2.96 -6.00 0.36
C ILE A 10 2.97 -7.27 -0.48
N CYS A 11 3.77 -7.28 -1.52
CA CYS A 11 3.85 -8.40 -2.45
C CYS A 11 5.22 -9.03 -2.42
N ALA A 12 5.28 -10.34 -2.68
CA ALA A 12 6.55 -11.05 -2.82
C ALA A 12 7.33 -10.49 -4.00
N SER A 13 8.65 -10.50 -3.91
CA SER A 13 9.50 -10.00 -4.97
C SER A 13 9.33 -10.76 -6.28
N SER A 14 8.86 -11.99 -6.22
CA SER A 14 8.55 -12.79 -7.41
C SER A 14 7.29 -12.33 -8.14
N VAL A 15 6.46 -11.51 -7.51
CA VAL A 15 5.25 -10.98 -8.13
C VAL A 15 5.60 -9.65 -8.78
N GLN A 16 5.32 -9.53 -10.08
CA GLN A 16 5.59 -8.28 -10.79
C GLN A 16 4.58 -7.21 -10.36
N ALA A 17 5.03 -5.95 -10.41
CA ALA A 17 4.21 -4.85 -9.93
C ALA A 17 2.80 -4.82 -10.53
N PRO A 18 2.59 -5.05 -11.83
CA PRO A 18 1.23 -5.05 -12.38
C PRO A 18 0.34 -6.16 -11.79
N ASP A 19 0.95 -7.23 -11.29
CA ASP A 19 0.22 -8.36 -10.72
C ASP A 19 0.06 -8.24 -9.21
N CYS A 20 0.61 -7.19 -8.60
CA CYS A 20 0.51 -6.97 -7.16
C CYS A 20 -0.86 -6.36 -6.85
N THR A 21 -1.79 -7.21 -6.45
CA THR A 21 -3.17 -6.83 -6.12
C THR A 21 -3.52 -7.32 -4.74
N ARG A 22 -4.72 -6.98 -4.27
CA ARG A 22 -5.18 -7.44 -2.97
C ARG A 22 -5.23 -8.97 -2.88
N GLU A 23 -5.52 -9.63 -4.00
CA GLU A 23 -5.61 -11.10 -4.02
C GLU A 23 -4.24 -11.75 -4.00
N THR A 24 -3.23 -11.10 -4.57
CA THR A 24 -1.88 -11.66 -4.66
C THR A 24 -0.95 -11.17 -3.57
N ALA A 25 -1.33 -10.11 -2.85
CA ALA A 25 -0.48 -9.53 -1.83
C ALA A 25 -0.34 -10.47 -0.64
N LEU A 26 0.86 -10.47 -0.05
CA LEU A 26 1.11 -11.20 1.19
C LEU A 26 0.36 -10.56 2.35
N ASP A 27 0.23 -9.24 2.31
CA ASP A 27 -0.52 -8.50 3.32
C ASP A 27 -1.02 -7.20 2.72
N VAL A 28 -2.05 -6.63 3.34
CA VAL A 28 -2.66 -5.38 2.90
C VAL A 28 -2.87 -4.50 4.12
N VAL A 29 -2.38 -3.27 4.06
CA VAL A 29 -2.55 -2.28 5.12
C VAL A 29 -3.27 -1.08 4.54
N THR A 30 -4.29 -0.58 5.22
CA THR A 30 -5.05 0.57 4.75
C THR A 30 -5.05 1.69 5.78
N GLY A 31 -5.25 2.92 5.29
CA GLY A 31 -5.34 4.07 6.15
C GLY A 31 -5.92 5.27 5.40
N PRO A 32 -6.25 6.35 6.12
CA PRO A 32 -6.81 7.53 5.49
C PRO A 32 -5.74 8.48 4.99
N ALA A 33 -6.07 9.25 3.95
CA ALA A 33 -5.28 10.38 3.49
C ALA A 33 -6.23 11.44 2.96
N HIS A 34 -5.79 12.70 2.98
CA HIS A 34 -6.61 13.82 2.51
C HIS A 34 -6.30 14.21 1.07
N THR A 35 -5.09 13.94 0.60
CA THR A 35 -4.66 14.28 -0.75
C THR A 35 -3.93 13.11 -1.37
N LEU A 36 -3.77 13.15 -2.70
CA LEU A 36 -2.99 12.14 -3.40
C LEU A 36 -1.53 12.14 -2.95
N GLN A 37 -0.96 13.32 -2.74
CA GLN A 37 0.41 13.43 -2.27
C GLN A 37 0.56 12.77 -0.91
N GLU A 38 -0.37 13.04 -0.01
CA GLU A 38 -0.36 12.40 1.30
C GLU A 38 -0.50 10.89 1.19
N CYS A 39 -1.36 10.42 0.29
CA CYS A 39 -1.53 8.99 0.06
C CYS A 39 -0.21 8.33 -0.35
N LEU A 40 0.50 8.92 -1.31
CA LEU A 40 1.75 8.35 -1.81
C LEU A 40 2.82 8.30 -0.73
N ILE A 41 2.81 9.25 0.20
CA ILE A 41 3.75 9.28 1.32
C ILE A 41 3.33 8.26 2.38
N GLN A 42 2.04 8.15 2.65
CA GLN A 42 1.52 7.31 3.72
C GLN A 42 1.64 5.82 3.44
N GLY A 43 1.60 5.41 2.17
CA GLY A 43 1.65 3.99 1.84
C GLY A 43 2.86 3.29 2.47
N PRO A 44 4.08 3.73 2.15
CA PRO A 44 5.27 3.13 2.78
C PRO A 44 5.30 3.27 4.30
N VAL A 45 4.79 4.39 4.82
CA VAL A 45 4.75 4.62 6.26
C VAL A 45 3.84 3.61 6.95
N LEU A 46 2.66 3.36 6.38
CA LEU A 46 1.75 2.35 6.92
C LEU A 46 2.38 0.98 6.95
N ALA A 47 3.05 0.60 5.88
CA ALA A 47 3.72 -0.69 5.81
C ALA A 47 4.83 -0.79 6.84
N ALA A 48 5.61 0.26 7.00
CA ALA A 48 6.71 0.29 7.96
C ALA A 48 6.19 0.20 9.39
N ASN A 49 5.11 0.93 9.70
CA ASN A 49 4.53 0.92 11.04
C ASN A 49 3.93 -0.45 11.38
N ALA A 50 3.48 -1.19 10.40
CA ALA A 50 2.96 -2.53 10.61
C ALA A 50 4.07 -3.60 10.67
N GLY A 51 5.33 -3.19 10.50
CA GLY A 51 6.44 -4.12 10.48
C GLY A 51 6.53 -4.94 9.21
N LEU A 52 5.89 -4.44 8.16
CA LEU A 52 5.78 -5.15 6.90
C LEU A 52 6.58 -4.47 5.82
N GLY A 53 6.98 -4.79 4.85
CA GLY A 53 7.50 -4.04 3.71
C GLY A 53 8.96 -3.66 3.75
N GLY A 54 9.75 -4.26 4.61
CA GLY A 54 11.18 -4.01 4.66
C GLY A 54 12.00 -5.22 4.27
N GLY A 55 11.36 -6.32 3.93
CA GLY A 55 12.05 -7.56 3.67
C GLY A 55 12.71 -7.61 2.30
N LYS A 56 13.75 -8.44 2.18
CA LYS A 56 14.44 -8.64 0.92
C LYS A 56 13.57 -9.30 -0.12
N ASP A 57 12.59 -10.08 0.34
CA ASP A 57 11.76 -10.90 -0.52
C ASP A 57 10.39 -10.27 -0.80
N SER A 58 10.23 -9.01 -0.44
CA SER A 58 8.95 -8.33 -0.64
C SER A 58 9.15 -6.86 -0.95
N TYR A 59 8.10 -6.24 -1.46
CA TYR A 59 8.08 -4.81 -1.73
C TYR A 59 6.69 -4.26 -1.44
N VAL A 60 6.60 -2.95 -1.36
CA VAL A 60 5.35 -2.25 -1.07
C VAL A 60 4.86 -1.55 -2.32
N LYS A 61 3.60 -1.77 -2.66
CA LYS A 61 2.93 -1.02 -3.71
C LYS A 61 1.81 -0.21 -3.08
N THR A 62 1.79 1.09 -3.36
CA THR A 62 0.78 1.99 -2.80
C THR A 62 -0.29 2.26 -3.84
N ARG A 63 -1.54 2.11 -3.44
CA ARG A 63 -2.69 2.51 -4.24
C ARG A 63 -3.45 3.58 -3.50
N CYS A 64 -3.99 4.53 -4.26
CA CYS A 64 -4.80 5.61 -3.72
C CYS A 64 -6.18 5.48 -4.32
N GLU A 65 -7.15 5.16 -3.49
CA GLU A 65 -8.52 4.92 -3.93
C GLU A 65 -9.44 5.99 -3.36
N PRO A 66 -10.37 6.50 -4.17
CA PRO A 66 -11.35 7.43 -3.63
C PRO A 66 -12.23 6.71 -2.62
N ARG A 67 -12.51 7.40 -1.53
CA ARG A 67 -13.35 6.87 -0.47
C ARG A 67 -14.58 7.73 -0.35
N ARG A 68 -15.75 7.11 -0.32
CA ARG A 68 -17.03 7.79 -0.17
C ARG A 68 -17.63 7.61 1.19
#